data_0dcd5326ad461f6113fd2332cb10ad4d
#
_entry.id   0dcd5326ad461f6113fd2332cb10ad4d
#
_cell.length_a   1.000
_cell.length_b   1.000
_cell.length_c   1.000
_cell.angle_alpha   90.00
_cell.angle_beta   90.00
_cell.angle_gamma   90.00
#
_symmetry.space_group_name_H-M   'P 1'
#
loop_
_entity.id
_entity.type
_entity.pdbx_description
1 polymer ?
#
loop_
_entity_poly.entity_id
_entity_poly.type
_entity_poly.pdbx_seq_one_letter_code
_entity_poly.pdbx_strand_id
1 'polypeptide(L)'
;MALMTPQEYIESLRKLNTRVYMFGEKIENWVDHPMIRPSINCVAMTYALAQDPQYAELMTVKSSLTGHTINRFTHLHQSTEDLMNKVKMQRLLGQKTASCFQRCVGMDAILSLIHIS
;
A
#
# COMPACT_ATOMS: atom_id res chain seq x y z
N MET A 1 13.18 -10.89 6.93
CA MET A 1 11.70 -11.00 6.87
C MET A 1 11.27 -10.83 5.43
N ALA A 2 10.54 -11.79 4.90
CA ALA A 2 10.03 -11.71 3.53
C ALA A 2 8.91 -10.67 3.43
N LEU A 3 8.80 -10.02 2.26
CA LEU A 3 7.69 -9.11 1.99
C LEU A 3 6.39 -9.91 1.88
N MET A 4 5.31 -9.35 2.41
CA MET A 4 3.98 -9.94 2.33
C MET A 4 3.54 -10.12 0.88
N THR A 5 2.93 -11.24 0.55
CA THR A 5 2.32 -11.49 -0.75
C THR A 5 0.95 -10.82 -0.87
N PRO A 6 0.43 -10.61 -2.10
CA PRO A 6 -0.93 -10.12 -2.28
C PRO A 6 -1.99 -10.98 -1.58
N GLN A 7 -1.82 -12.30 -1.61
CA GLN A 7 -2.73 -13.24 -0.96
C GLN A 7 -2.70 -13.11 0.57
N GLU A 8 -1.50 -13.05 1.13
CA GLU A 8 -1.34 -12.83 2.59
C GLU A 8 -1.96 -11.52 3.04
N TYR A 9 -1.83 -10.46 2.23
CA TYR A 9 -2.49 -9.19 2.48
C TYR A 9 -4.02 -9.34 2.53
N ILE A 10 -4.62 -9.96 1.51
CA ILE A 10 -6.08 -10.16 1.44
C ILE A 10 -6.55 -11.03 2.61
N GLU A 11 -5.83 -12.10 2.95
CA GLU A 11 -6.17 -12.95 4.09
C GLU A 11 -6.01 -12.22 5.43
N SER A 12 -5.06 -11.30 5.55
CA SER A 12 -4.94 -10.46 6.72
C SER A 12 -6.17 -9.56 6.92
N LEU A 13 -6.74 -9.04 5.82
CA LEU A 13 -7.98 -8.27 5.88
C LEU A 13 -9.18 -9.11 6.33
N ARG A 14 -9.26 -10.39 5.89
CA ARG A 14 -10.32 -11.30 6.32
C ARG A 14 -10.29 -11.59 7.82
N LYS A 15 -9.11 -11.56 8.41
CA LYS A 15 -8.91 -11.78 9.86
C LYS A 15 -9.28 -10.56 10.71
N LEU A 16 -9.44 -9.38 10.09
CA LEU A 16 -9.85 -8.19 10.81
C LEU A 16 -11.31 -8.29 11.25
N ASN A 17 -11.57 -8.08 12.52
CA ASN A 17 -12.92 -8.02 13.07
C ASN A 17 -13.53 -6.62 12.88
N THR A 18 -13.60 -6.18 11.63
CA THR A 18 -14.08 -4.85 11.26
C THR A 18 -15.56 -4.92 10.90
N ARG A 19 -16.34 -4.01 11.46
CA ARG A 19 -17.74 -3.83 11.11
C ARG A 19 -17.87 -2.81 9.99
N VAL A 20 -18.33 -3.24 8.83
CA VAL A 20 -18.49 -2.39 7.66
C VAL A 20 -19.96 -2.17 7.37
N TYR A 21 -20.37 -0.93 7.23
CA TYR A 21 -21.71 -0.52 6.84
C TYR A 21 -21.65 0.26 5.53
N MET A 22 -22.54 -0.07 4.60
CA MET A 22 -22.64 0.59 3.31
C MET A 22 -24.09 0.73 2.92
N PHE A 23 -24.50 1.94 2.51
CA PHE A 23 -25.89 2.24 2.15
C PHE A 23 -26.92 1.85 3.23
N GLY A 24 -26.54 2.01 4.50
CA GLY A 24 -27.40 1.67 5.64
C GLY A 24 -27.45 0.21 6.01
N GLU A 25 -26.72 -0.66 5.32
CA GLU A 25 -26.68 -2.10 5.58
C GLU A 25 -25.31 -2.55 6.10
N LYS A 26 -25.32 -3.55 6.98
CA LYS A 26 -24.10 -4.19 7.44
C LYS A 26 -23.61 -5.18 6.38
N ILE A 27 -22.34 -5.07 6.00
CA ILE A 27 -21.71 -5.95 5.03
C ILE A 27 -20.92 -7.03 5.78
N GLU A 28 -21.37 -8.28 5.70
CA GLU A 28 -20.74 -9.40 6.42
C GLU A 28 -19.39 -9.80 5.81
N ASN A 29 -19.32 -9.99 4.48
CA ASN A 29 -18.10 -10.32 3.78
C ASN A 29 -17.65 -9.12 2.95
N TRP A 30 -17.15 -8.08 3.62
CA TRP A 30 -16.75 -6.83 2.97
C TRP A 30 -15.54 -6.99 2.05
N VAL A 31 -14.64 -7.94 2.33
CA VAL A 31 -13.43 -8.18 1.51
C VAL A 31 -13.79 -8.60 0.09
N ASP A 32 -14.84 -9.38 -0.09
CA ASP A 32 -15.28 -9.87 -1.41
C ASP A 32 -16.45 -9.07 -2.00
N HIS A 33 -16.88 -8.01 -1.31
CA HIS A 33 -17.97 -7.17 -1.79
C HIS A 33 -17.60 -6.50 -3.12
N PRO A 34 -18.45 -6.53 -4.17
CA PRO A 34 -18.13 -6.05 -5.51
C PRO A 34 -17.67 -4.59 -5.57
N MET A 35 -18.18 -3.73 -4.68
CA MET A 35 -17.80 -2.32 -4.63
C MET A 35 -16.53 -2.06 -3.82
N ILE A 36 -16.13 -2.96 -2.93
CA ILE A 36 -14.95 -2.82 -2.06
C ILE A 36 -13.74 -3.53 -2.66
N ARG A 37 -13.95 -4.70 -3.26
CA ARG A 37 -12.88 -5.54 -3.79
C ARG A 37 -11.94 -4.83 -4.77
N PRO A 38 -12.40 -3.96 -5.68
CA PRO A 38 -11.50 -3.22 -6.56
C PRO A 38 -10.45 -2.39 -5.81
N SER A 39 -10.83 -1.72 -4.72
CA SER A 39 -9.89 -0.96 -3.89
C SER A 39 -8.87 -1.87 -3.20
N ILE A 40 -9.31 -3.03 -2.71
CA ILE A 40 -8.42 -4.04 -2.13
C ILE A 40 -7.43 -4.55 -3.17
N ASN A 41 -7.89 -4.81 -4.40
CA ASN A 41 -7.03 -5.25 -5.50
C ASN A 41 -5.98 -4.21 -5.86
N CYS A 42 -6.33 -2.92 -5.84
CA CYS A 42 -5.36 -1.84 -6.06
C CYS A 42 -4.24 -1.84 -5.02
N VAL A 43 -4.57 -2.02 -3.75
CA VAL A 43 -3.56 -2.12 -2.69
C VAL A 43 -2.77 -3.42 -2.80
N ALA A 44 -3.42 -4.54 -3.11
CA ALA A 44 -2.74 -5.82 -3.34
C ALA A 44 -1.71 -5.74 -4.48
N MET A 45 -1.93 -4.90 -5.49
CA MET A 45 -0.97 -4.64 -6.57
C MET A 45 0.35 -4.09 -6.04
N THR A 46 0.35 -3.30 -4.97
CA THR A 46 1.59 -2.79 -4.36
C THR A 46 2.48 -3.92 -3.85
N TYR A 47 1.86 -4.98 -3.30
CA TYR A 47 2.58 -6.18 -2.85
C TYR A 47 3.04 -7.04 -4.03
N ALA A 48 2.21 -7.16 -5.06
CA ALA A 48 2.56 -7.92 -6.25
C ALA A 48 3.77 -7.32 -6.98
N LEU A 49 3.76 -6.01 -7.21
CA LEU A 49 4.86 -5.32 -7.89
C LEU A 49 6.15 -5.31 -7.06
N ALA A 50 6.07 -5.32 -5.74
CA ALA A 50 7.23 -5.42 -4.87
C ALA A 50 7.95 -6.77 -4.98
N GLN A 51 7.26 -7.81 -5.44
CA GLN A 51 7.83 -9.15 -5.65
C GLN A 51 8.23 -9.40 -7.11
N ASP A 52 7.82 -8.53 -8.04
CA ASP A 52 8.21 -8.62 -9.44
C ASP A 52 9.63 -8.11 -9.63
N PRO A 53 10.58 -8.92 -10.14
CA PRO A 53 11.97 -8.50 -10.34
C PRO A 53 12.12 -7.24 -11.18
N GLN A 54 11.20 -6.99 -12.11
CA GLN A 54 11.22 -5.81 -12.98
C GLN A 54 10.97 -4.51 -12.20
N TYR A 55 10.18 -4.57 -11.14
CA TYR A 55 9.74 -3.39 -10.38
C TYR A 55 10.25 -3.36 -8.95
N ALA A 56 10.88 -4.43 -8.47
CA ALA A 56 11.30 -4.57 -7.08
C ALA A 56 12.22 -3.44 -6.62
N GLU A 57 13.13 -2.99 -7.47
CA GLU A 57 14.04 -1.88 -7.14
C GLU A 57 13.30 -0.57 -6.84
N LEU A 58 12.24 -0.30 -7.60
CA LEU A 58 11.41 0.89 -7.38
C LEU A 58 10.43 0.71 -6.23
N MET A 59 9.86 -0.48 -6.08
CA MET A 59 8.80 -0.78 -5.11
C MET A 59 9.31 -1.06 -3.70
N THR A 60 10.58 -1.40 -3.56
CA THR A 60 11.18 -1.76 -2.27
C THR A 60 12.34 -0.84 -1.90
N VAL A 61 12.66 -0.78 -0.62
CA VAL A 61 13.79 -0.03 -0.09
C VAL A 61 14.25 -0.66 1.23
N LYS A 62 15.51 -0.44 1.57
CA LYS A 62 16.02 -0.84 2.88
C LYS A 62 15.63 0.19 3.92
N SER A 63 14.90 -0.23 4.94
CA SER A 63 14.46 0.64 6.03
C SER A 63 15.65 1.19 6.81
N SER A 64 15.68 2.50 7.03
CA SER A 64 16.65 3.15 7.90
C SER A 64 16.47 2.80 9.38
N LEU A 65 15.25 2.38 9.78
CA LEU A 65 14.93 2.04 11.16
C LEU A 65 15.27 0.60 11.52
N THR A 66 14.98 -0.33 10.60
CA THR A 66 15.08 -1.78 10.91
C THR A 66 16.18 -2.49 10.14
N GLY A 67 16.71 -1.88 9.08
CA GLY A 67 17.68 -2.49 8.18
C GLY A 67 17.10 -3.59 7.26
N HIS A 68 15.80 -3.88 7.37
CA HIS A 68 15.13 -4.86 6.52
C HIS A 68 14.62 -4.23 5.23
N THR A 69 14.47 -5.07 4.19
CA THR A 69 13.79 -4.65 2.96
C THR A 69 12.28 -4.54 3.23
N ILE A 70 11.73 -3.37 2.94
CA ILE A 70 10.32 -3.05 3.12
C ILE A 70 9.73 -2.53 1.81
N ASN A 71 8.40 -2.48 1.73
CA ASN A 71 7.74 -1.78 0.64
C ASN A 71 8.01 -0.28 0.76
N ARG A 72 8.42 0.35 -0.36
CA ARG A 72 8.76 1.79 -0.37
C ARG A 72 7.61 2.68 0.10
N PHE A 73 6.38 2.20 -0.01
CA PHE A 73 5.21 2.96 0.45
C PHE A 73 5.29 3.35 1.94
N THR A 74 5.92 2.51 2.76
CA THR A 74 6.05 2.72 4.22
C THR A 74 7.40 3.30 4.62
N HIS A 75 8.28 3.61 3.66
CA HIS A 75 9.60 4.16 3.94
C HIS A 75 9.54 5.64 4.30
N LEU A 76 10.25 6.03 5.35
CA LEU A 76 10.47 7.43 5.70
C LEU A 76 11.56 8.02 4.82
N HIS A 77 11.29 9.14 4.18
CA HIS A 77 12.25 9.78 3.29
C HIS A 77 13.52 10.19 4.02
N GLN A 78 14.67 9.77 3.52
CA GLN A 78 15.98 10.14 4.03
C GLN A 78 16.73 11.08 3.08
N SER A 79 16.26 11.21 1.84
CA SER A 79 16.91 11.99 0.80
C SER A 79 15.91 12.49 -0.24
N THR A 80 16.34 13.43 -1.08
CA THR A 80 15.56 13.87 -2.26
C THR A 80 15.35 12.71 -3.23
N GLU A 81 16.32 11.81 -3.36
CA GLU A 81 16.20 10.63 -4.21
C GLU A 81 15.07 9.69 -3.72
N ASP A 82 14.96 9.46 -2.41
CA ASP A 82 13.85 8.70 -1.83
C ASP A 82 12.50 9.30 -2.21
N LEU A 83 12.36 10.62 -2.12
CA LEU A 83 11.14 11.33 -2.49
C LEU A 83 10.84 11.17 -3.98
N MET A 84 11.85 11.33 -4.84
CA MET A 84 11.68 11.16 -6.29
C MET A 84 11.26 9.72 -6.65
N ASN A 85 11.86 8.74 -6.01
CA ASN A 85 11.51 7.33 -6.22
C ASN A 85 10.09 7.02 -5.73
N LYS A 86 9.65 7.63 -4.65
CA LYS A 86 8.24 7.53 -4.22
C LYS A 86 7.26 8.08 -5.25
N VAL A 87 7.57 9.23 -5.85
CA VAL A 87 6.73 9.81 -6.92
C VAL A 87 6.71 8.90 -8.16
N LYS A 88 7.85 8.35 -8.56
CA LYS A 88 7.93 7.38 -9.67
C LYS A 88 7.11 6.13 -9.38
N MET A 89 7.20 5.60 -8.16
CA MET A 89 6.39 4.47 -7.71
C MET A 89 4.89 4.75 -7.79
N GLN A 90 4.45 5.92 -7.33
CA GLN A 90 3.04 6.31 -7.41
C GLN A 90 2.53 6.41 -8.85
N ARG A 91 3.34 6.93 -9.76
CA ARG A 91 3.00 6.97 -11.19
C ARG A 91 2.85 5.57 -11.76
N LEU A 92 3.78 4.68 -11.45
CA LEU A 92 3.71 3.28 -11.86
C LEU A 92 2.44 2.61 -11.34
N LEU A 93 2.14 2.77 -10.07
CA LEU A 93 0.92 2.22 -9.46
C LEU A 93 -0.35 2.78 -10.10
N GLY A 94 -0.41 4.07 -10.35
CA GLY A 94 -1.54 4.70 -11.04
C GLY A 94 -1.76 4.13 -12.44
N GLN A 95 -0.68 3.90 -13.19
CA GLN A 95 -0.75 3.29 -14.52
C GLN A 95 -1.20 1.82 -14.47
N LYS A 96 -0.74 1.06 -13.48
CA LYS A 96 -1.06 -0.37 -13.36
C LYS A 96 -2.46 -0.64 -12.81
N THR A 97 -2.99 0.24 -11.99
CA THR A 97 -4.27 0.05 -11.30
C THR A 97 -5.39 0.92 -11.85
N ALA A 98 -5.07 1.88 -12.75
CA ALA A 98 -5.99 2.91 -13.23
C ALA A 98 -6.67 3.66 -12.07
N SER A 99 -6.00 3.77 -10.92
CA SER A 99 -6.50 4.42 -9.72
C SER A 99 -5.55 5.51 -9.25
N CYS A 100 -6.06 6.38 -8.40
CA CYS A 100 -5.27 7.44 -7.81
C CYS A 100 -4.69 7.00 -6.47
N PHE A 101 -3.40 6.71 -6.42
CA PHE A 101 -2.65 6.57 -5.17
C PHE A 101 -2.21 7.96 -4.72
N GLN A 102 -3.19 8.77 -4.30
CA GLN A 102 -2.95 10.17 -3.95
C GLN A 102 -2.01 10.30 -2.76
N ARG A 103 -1.12 11.26 -2.86
CA ARG A 103 -0.22 11.65 -1.77
C ARG A 103 -1.00 12.08 -0.53
N CYS A 104 -2.07 12.83 -0.72
CA CYS A 104 -2.88 13.39 0.36
C CYS A 104 -3.59 12.35 1.24
N VAL A 105 -3.79 11.13 0.77
CA VAL A 105 -4.50 10.07 1.52
C VAL A 105 -3.55 9.01 2.09
N GLY A 106 -2.42 8.77 1.44
CA GLY A 106 -1.47 7.74 1.86
C GLY A 106 -0.18 8.32 2.42
N MET A 107 0.64 8.89 1.55
CA MET A 107 2.01 9.27 1.90
C MET A 107 2.08 10.57 2.70
N ASP A 108 1.26 11.55 2.38
CA ASP A 108 1.24 12.82 3.11
C ASP A 108 0.64 12.64 4.50
N ALA A 109 -0.31 11.70 4.68
CA ALA A 109 -0.83 11.36 5.99
C ALA A 109 0.24 10.73 6.89
N ILE A 110 1.08 9.83 6.38
CA ILE A 110 2.19 9.25 7.13
C ILE A 110 3.18 10.34 7.55
N LEU A 111 3.55 11.24 6.66
CA LEU A 111 4.44 12.35 6.97
C LEU A 111 3.84 13.31 8.00
N SER A 112 2.55 13.57 7.91
CA SER A 112 1.83 14.38 8.88
C SER A 112 1.84 13.76 10.28
N LEU A 113 1.62 12.46 10.38
CA LEU A 113 1.66 11.73 11.65
C LEU A 113 3.05 11.76 12.31
N ILE A 114 4.11 11.76 11.54
CA ILE A 114 5.49 11.90 12.05
C ILE A 114 5.68 13.27 12.70
N HIS A 115 5.11 14.32 12.14
CA HIS A 115 5.19 15.67 12.70
C HIS A 115 4.32 15.89 13.94
N ILE A 116 3.27 15.11 14.10
CA ILE A 116 2.35 15.18 15.23
C ILE A 116 2.86 14.41 16.45
N SER A 117 3.56 13.33 16.21
CA SER A 117 4.14 12.48 17.24
C SER A 117 5.50 13.00 17.71
#